data_1bc1ae4efc196c2d97d16b84c5f03a24
#
_entry.id   1bc1ae4efc196c2d97d16b84c5f03a24
#
_cell.length_a   1.000
_cell.length_b   1.000
_cell.length_c   1.000
_cell.angle_alpha   90.00
_cell.angle_beta   90.00
_cell.angle_gamma   90.00
#
_symmetry.space_group_name_H-M   'P 1'
#
loop_
_entity.id
_entity.type
_entity.pdbx_description
1 polymer ?
#
loop_
_entity_poly.entity_id
_entity_poly.type
_entity_poly.pdbx_seq_one_letter_code
_entity_poly.pdbx_strand_id
1 'polypeptide(L)'
;MDIVNQINYLQKQLNISIKALRKTGEEYARAYTDYRVALAKELLELKNEGYAITLAGDIARGKPEIAKLKFKEISTEAIYKANLESINALKIEIKVLSNQYDKEWSNDANNNI
;
A
#
# COMPACT_ATOMS: atom_id res chain seq x y z
N MET A 1 27.72 -11.45 -1.25
CA MET A 1 27.53 -10.24 -0.40
C MET A 1 27.55 -10.69 1.06
N ASP A 2 28.37 -10.08 1.88
CA ASP A 2 28.41 -10.43 3.31
C ASP A 2 27.16 -9.92 4.04
N ILE A 3 26.99 -10.36 5.27
CA ILE A 3 25.78 -10.11 6.06
C ILE A 3 25.62 -8.61 6.36
N VAL A 4 26.72 -7.89 6.63
CA VAL A 4 26.69 -6.45 6.92
C VAL A 4 26.25 -5.68 5.67
N ASN A 5 26.77 -6.03 4.51
CA ASN A 5 26.38 -5.40 3.25
C ASN A 5 24.92 -5.71 2.90
N GLN A 6 24.46 -6.94 3.19
CA GLN A 6 23.04 -7.29 3.02
C GLN A 6 22.13 -6.44 3.90
N ILE A 7 22.48 -6.27 5.16
CA ILE A 7 21.71 -5.42 6.09
C ILE A 7 21.68 -3.98 5.60
N ASN A 8 22.82 -3.44 5.19
CA ASN A 8 22.89 -2.06 4.68
C ASN A 8 22.03 -1.88 3.42
N TYR A 9 22.05 -2.85 2.52
CA TYR A 9 21.21 -2.82 1.32
C TYR A 9 19.72 -2.81 1.68
N LEU A 10 19.31 -3.69 2.60
CA LEU A 10 17.91 -3.77 3.04
C LEU A 10 17.47 -2.50 3.77
N GLN A 11 18.35 -1.87 4.54
CA GLN A 11 18.05 -0.59 5.20
C GLN A 11 17.81 0.53 4.18
N LYS A 12 18.58 0.55 3.10
CA LYS A 12 18.34 1.51 2.00
C LYS A 12 16.99 1.26 1.34
N GLN A 13 16.65 0.01 1.07
CA GLN A 13 15.35 -0.36 0.50
C GLN A 13 14.21 0.01 1.45
N LEU A 14 14.38 -0.21 2.75
CA LEU A 14 13.40 0.17 3.76
C LEU A 14 13.17 1.67 3.78
N ASN A 15 14.23 2.47 3.74
CA ASN A 15 14.11 3.93 3.70
C ASN A 15 13.38 4.42 2.45
N ILE A 16 13.64 3.82 1.29
CA ILE A 16 12.94 4.13 0.04
C ILE A 16 11.44 3.82 0.19
N SER A 17 11.11 2.65 0.74
CA SER A 17 9.72 2.23 0.95
C SER A 17 8.99 3.13 1.94
N ILE A 18 9.64 3.55 3.02
CA ILE A 18 9.05 4.47 4.01
C ILE A 18 8.81 5.85 3.40
N LYS A 19 9.75 6.36 2.61
CA LYS A 19 9.59 7.66 1.92
C LYS A 19 8.46 7.63 0.91
N ALA A 20 8.23 6.48 0.26
CA ALA A 20 7.14 6.32 -0.70
C ALA A 20 5.76 6.26 -0.04
N LEU A 21 5.69 5.97 1.26
CA LEU A 21 4.42 5.71 1.96
C LEU A 21 3.45 6.90 1.92
N ARG A 22 3.96 8.10 2.11
CA ARG A 22 3.15 9.31 2.06
C ARG A 22 2.48 9.47 0.69
N LYS A 23 3.26 9.29 -0.37
CA LYS A 23 2.76 9.42 -1.75
C LYS A 23 1.70 8.37 -2.06
N THR A 24 1.99 7.09 -1.77
CA THR A 24 1.04 6.01 -2.05
C THR A 24 -0.24 6.16 -1.23
N GLY A 25 -0.12 6.57 0.02
CA GLY A 25 -1.28 6.83 0.88
C GLY A 25 -2.12 8.02 0.42
N GLU A 26 -1.48 9.10 0.00
CA GLU A 26 -2.19 10.29 -0.54
C GLU A 26 -2.89 9.96 -1.86
N GLU A 27 -2.25 9.21 -2.74
CA GLU A 27 -2.84 8.81 -4.02
C GLU A 27 -4.07 7.94 -3.80
N TYR A 28 -4.00 7.00 -2.87
CA TYR A 28 -5.15 6.17 -2.52
C TYR A 28 -6.27 7.02 -1.89
N ALA A 29 -5.96 7.87 -0.92
CA ALA A 29 -6.95 8.72 -0.28
C ALA A 29 -7.66 9.64 -1.29
N ARG A 30 -6.94 10.20 -2.25
CA ARG A 30 -7.49 11.04 -3.30
C ARG A 30 -8.39 10.24 -4.23
N ALA A 31 -7.94 9.07 -4.68
CA ALA A 31 -8.73 8.21 -5.56
C ALA A 31 -10.02 7.73 -4.87
N TYR A 32 -9.95 7.39 -3.60
CA TYR A 32 -11.11 7.03 -2.79
C TYR A 32 -12.11 8.20 -2.72
N THR A 33 -11.62 9.39 -2.42
CA THR A 33 -12.46 10.59 -2.30
C THR A 33 -13.10 10.96 -3.64
N ASP A 34 -12.32 10.93 -4.73
CA ASP A 34 -12.83 11.24 -6.07
C ASP A 34 -13.97 10.29 -6.48
N TYR A 35 -13.79 9.00 -6.20
CA TYR A 35 -14.84 8.01 -6.47
C TYR A 35 -16.10 8.30 -5.64
N ARG A 36 -15.95 8.54 -4.34
CA ARG A 36 -17.09 8.79 -3.43
C ARG A 36 -17.88 10.01 -3.84
N VAL A 37 -17.20 11.09 -4.19
CA VAL A 37 -17.85 12.35 -4.61
C VAL A 37 -18.58 12.17 -5.92
N ALA A 38 -17.94 11.56 -6.91
CA ALA A 38 -18.55 11.34 -8.22
C ALA A 38 -19.75 10.40 -8.12
N LEU A 39 -19.66 9.33 -7.33
CA LEU A 39 -20.77 8.40 -7.11
C LEU A 39 -21.95 9.11 -6.45
N ALA A 40 -21.71 9.92 -5.44
CA ALA A 40 -22.78 10.63 -4.74
C ALA A 40 -23.52 11.60 -5.66
N LYS A 41 -22.80 12.33 -6.52
CA LYS A 41 -23.41 13.22 -7.51
C LYS A 41 -24.29 12.45 -8.49
N GLU A 42 -23.77 11.35 -9.00
CA GLU A 42 -24.50 10.52 -9.97
C GLU A 42 -25.76 9.92 -9.37
N LEU A 43 -25.68 9.43 -8.13
CA LEU A 43 -26.82 8.90 -7.38
C LEU A 43 -27.90 9.97 -7.20
N LEU A 44 -27.51 11.17 -6.87
CA LEU A 44 -28.45 12.29 -6.69
C LEU A 44 -29.16 12.65 -8.00
N GLU A 45 -28.43 12.71 -9.12
CA GLU A 45 -28.99 12.99 -10.42
C GLU A 45 -30.00 11.90 -10.84
N LEU A 46 -29.66 10.62 -10.67
CA LEU A 46 -30.56 9.51 -11.00
C LEU A 46 -31.79 9.49 -10.11
N LYS A 47 -31.65 9.79 -8.84
CA LYS A 47 -32.76 9.91 -7.91
C LYS A 47 -33.73 11.04 -8.35
N ASN A 48 -33.20 12.17 -8.76
CA ASN A 48 -33.99 13.31 -9.27
C ASN A 48 -34.72 12.97 -10.57
N GLU A 49 -34.16 12.04 -11.37
CA GLU A 49 -34.80 11.52 -12.58
C GLU A 49 -35.91 10.48 -12.29
N GLY A 50 -36.08 10.11 -11.01
CA GLY A 50 -37.16 9.21 -10.58
C GLY A 50 -36.78 7.76 -10.38
N TYR A 51 -35.49 7.41 -10.49
CA TYR A 51 -35.06 6.04 -10.26
C TYR A 51 -35.10 5.68 -8.77
N ALA A 52 -35.49 4.44 -8.46
CA ALA A 52 -35.40 3.88 -7.13
C ALA A 52 -33.93 3.80 -6.71
N ILE A 53 -33.67 3.96 -5.39
CA ILE A 53 -32.30 4.04 -4.84
C ILE A 53 -31.44 2.85 -5.26
N THR A 54 -31.99 1.61 -5.17
CA THR A 54 -31.25 0.39 -5.51
C THR A 54 -30.83 0.38 -6.98
N LEU A 55 -31.78 0.70 -7.86
CA LEU A 55 -31.54 0.73 -9.30
C LEU A 55 -30.60 1.86 -9.68
N ALA A 56 -30.74 3.03 -9.04
CA ALA A 56 -29.85 4.17 -9.24
C ALA A 56 -28.40 3.81 -8.90
N GLY A 57 -28.19 3.05 -7.81
CA GLY A 57 -26.86 2.56 -7.43
C GLY A 57 -26.22 1.69 -8.49
N ASP A 58 -26.97 0.75 -9.03
CA ASP A 58 -26.47 -0.16 -10.06
C ASP A 58 -26.16 0.59 -11.36
N ILE A 59 -27.03 1.50 -11.78
CA ILE A 59 -26.81 2.32 -12.96
C ILE A 59 -25.56 3.20 -12.80
N ALA A 60 -25.44 3.87 -11.66
CA ALA A 60 -24.32 4.76 -11.38
C ALA A 60 -22.99 4.02 -11.44
N ARG A 61 -22.90 2.87 -10.77
CA ARG A 61 -21.66 2.09 -10.74
C ARG A 61 -21.28 1.50 -12.10
N GLY A 62 -22.24 1.31 -12.97
CA GLY A 62 -22.02 0.83 -14.32
C GLY A 62 -21.62 1.91 -15.32
N LYS A 63 -21.71 3.19 -14.96
CA LYS A 63 -21.28 4.26 -15.86
C LYS A 63 -19.76 4.25 -16.04
N PRO A 64 -19.25 4.39 -17.28
CA PRO A 64 -17.81 4.28 -17.55
C PRO A 64 -16.95 5.20 -16.70
N GLU A 65 -17.36 6.46 -16.50
CA GLU A 65 -16.60 7.42 -15.70
C GLU A 65 -16.57 7.04 -14.22
N ILE A 66 -17.63 6.48 -13.68
CA ILE A 66 -17.68 6.02 -12.28
C ILE A 66 -16.86 4.74 -12.12
N ALA A 67 -17.01 3.80 -13.05
CA ALA A 67 -16.25 2.56 -13.06
C ALA A 67 -14.73 2.83 -13.16
N LYS A 68 -14.32 3.81 -13.95
CA LYS A 68 -12.92 4.23 -14.08
C LYS A 68 -12.37 4.76 -12.76
N LEU A 69 -13.15 5.55 -12.03
CA LEU A 69 -12.75 6.06 -10.72
C LEU A 69 -12.66 4.94 -9.69
N LYS A 70 -13.56 3.95 -9.76
CA LYS A 70 -13.49 2.77 -8.91
C LYS A 70 -12.25 1.92 -9.19
N PHE A 71 -11.90 1.76 -10.45
CA PHE A 71 -10.68 1.06 -10.83
C PHE A 71 -9.44 1.76 -10.24
N LYS A 72 -9.40 3.09 -10.31
CA LYS A 72 -8.29 3.87 -9.77
C LYS A 72 -8.21 3.74 -8.24
N GLU A 73 -9.35 3.75 -7.55
CA GLU A 73 -9.40 3.52 -6.10
C GLU A 73 -8.82 2.16 -5.73
N ILE A 74 -9.26 1.10 -6.41
CA ILE A 74 -8.81 -0.27 -6.14
C ILE A 74 -7.31 -0.42 -6.42
N SER A 75 -6.83 0.11 -7.55
CA SER A 75 -5.42 -0.01 -7.93
C SER A 75 -4.49 0.78 -7.01
N THR A 76 -4.89 1.98 -6.60
CA THR A 76 -4.10 2.79 -5.65
C THR A 76 -4.12 2.19 -4.25
N GLU A 77 -5.22 1.58 -3.83
CA GLU A 77 -5.28 0.82 -2.58
C GLU A 77 -4.31 -0.35 -2.59
N ALA A 78 -4.28 -1.12 -3.68
CA ALA A 78 -3.37 -2.24 -3.84
C ALA A 78 -1.90 -1.80 -3.76
N ILE A 79 -1.55 -0.70 -4.39
CA ILE A 79 -0.21 -0.12 -4.35
C ILE A 79 0.16 0.32 -2.93
N TYR A 80 -0.75 0.98 -2.24
CA TYR A 80 -0.55 1.43 -0.86
C TYR A 80 -0.34 0.23 0.07
N LYS A 81 -1.18 -0.79 -0.03
CA LYS A 81 -1.05 -2.03 0.77
C LYS A 81 0.24 -2.76 0.47
N ALA A 82 0.64 -2.85 -0.80
CA ALA A 82 1.91 -3.45 -1.19
C ALA A 82 3.11 -2.69 -0.59
N ASN A 83 3.02 -1.36 -0.55
CA ASN A 83 4.04 -0.53 0.09
C ASN A 83 4.17 -0.84 1.60
N LEU A 84 3.04 -0.95 2.31
CA LEU A 84 3.03 -1.33 3.73
C LEU A 84 3.62 -2.73 3.95
N GLU A 85 3.24 -3.70 3.12
CA GLU A 85 3.77 -5.07 3.19
C GLU A 85 5.27 -5.11 2.92
N SER A 86 5.76 -4.32 1.96
CA SER A 86 7.19 -4.20 1.66
C SER A 86 7.97 -3.68 2.87
N ILE A 87 7.44 -2.67 3.55
CA ILE A 87 8.05 -2.12 4.77
C ILE A 87 8.14 -3.20 5.85
N ASN A 88 7.07 -3.94 6.08
CA ASN A 88 7.04 -5.00 7.08
C ASN A 88 8.00 -6.14 6.73
N ALA A 89 8.03 -6.58 5.48
CA ALA A 89 8.94 -7.63 5.02
C ALA A 89 10.40 -7.23 5.18
N LEU A 90 10.75 -6.00 4.81
CA LEU A 90 12.11 -5.49 4.95
C LEU A 90 12.55 -5.40 6.41
N LYS A 91 11.66 -4.97 7.30
CA LYS A 91 11.94 -4.95 8.74
C LYS A 91 12.22 -6.35 9.28
N ILE A 92 11.44 -7.34 8.86
CA ILE A 92 11.62 -8.74 9.28
C ILE A 92 12.94 -9.29 8.76
N GLU A 93 13.26 -9.08 7.48
CA GLU A 93 14.52 -9.52 6.88
C GLU A 93 15.74 -8.93 7.60
N ILE A 94 15.71 -7.63 7.89
CA ILE A 94 16.76 -6.95 8.63
C ILE A 94 16.93 -7.56 10.01
N LYS A 95 15.82 -7.82 10.70
CA LYS A 95 15.85 -8.42 12.03
C LYS A 95 16.47 -9.83 12.01
N VAL A 96 16.08 -10.65 11.04
CA VAL A 96 16.61 -12.00 10.87
C VAL A 96 18.13 -11.96 10.63
N LEU A 97 18.59 -11.11 9.72
CA LEU A 97 20.01 -10.97 9.43
C LEU A 97 20.80 -10.39 10.60
N SER A 98 20.22 -9.43 11.33
CA SER A 98 20.86 -8.83 12.51
C SER A 98 21.03 -9.90 13.60
N ASN A 99 20.02 -10.72 13.83
CA ASN A 99 20.12 -11.82 14.80
C ASN A 99 21.16 -12.86 14.37
N GLN A 100 21.24 -13.17 13.10
CA GLN A 100 22.25 -14.09 12.56
C GLN A 100 23.66 -13.51 12.74
N TYR A 101 23.86 -12.24 12.44
CA TYR A 101 25.13 -11.56 12.65
C TYR A 101 25.56 -11.61 14.11
N ASP A 102 24.66 -11.27 15.03
CA ASP A 102 24.95 -11.30 16.48
C ASP A 102 25.32 -12.71 16.94
N LYS A 103 24.64 -13.72 16.43
CA LYS A 103 24.91 -15.12 16.75
C LYS A 103 26.30 -15.56 16.26
N GLU A 104 26.65 -15.20 15.03
CA GLU A 104 27.96 -15.52 14.46
C GLU A 104 29.08 -14.82 15.23
N TRP A 105 28.86 -13.54 15.59
CA TRP A 105 29.80 -12.78 16.40
C TRP A 105 30.03 -13.41 17.78
N SER A 106 28.97 -13.82 18.43
CA SER A 106 29.06 -14.52 19.74
C SER A 106 29.81 -15.84 19.64
N ASN A 107 29.58 -16.62 18.59
CA ASN A 107 30.26 -17.88 18.34
C ASN A 107 31.76 -17.66 18.12
N ASP A 108 32.14 -16.65 17.33
CA ASP A 108 33.54 -16.30 17.08
C ASP A 108 34.23 -15.84 18.37
N ALA A 109 33.57 -15.04 19.19
CA ALA A 109 34.10 -14.60 20.48
C ALA A 109 34.32 -15.81 21.41
N ASN A 110 33.40 -16.77 21.44
CA ASN A 110 33.53 -18.00 22.24
C ASN A 110 34.66 -18.91 21.73
N ASN A 111 34.86 -18.97 20.41
CA ASN A 111 35.89 -19.80 19.81
C ASN A 111 37.30 -19.23 19.99
N ASN A 112 37.44 -17.94 20.26
CA ASN A 112 38.72 -17.25 20.46
C ASN A 112 39.19 -17.27 21.93
N ILE A 113 38.41 -17.85 22.81
CA ILE A 113 38.78 -18.04 24.22
C ILE A 113 39.45 -19.36 24.38
#